data_ec6460b253f2fd9aed47bc934b35a20f
#
_entry.id   ec6460b253f2fd9aed47bc934b35a20f
#
_cell.length_a   1.000
_cell.length_b   1.000
_cell.length_c   1.000
_cell.angle_alpha   90.00
_cell.angle_beta   90.00
_cell.angle_gamma   90.00
#
_symmetry.space_group_name_H-M   'P 1'
#
loop_
_entity.id
_entity.type
_entity.pdbx_description
1 polymer ?
#
loop_
_entity_poly.entity_id
_entity_poly.type
_entity_poly.pdbx_seq_one_letter_code
_entity_poly.pdbx_strand_id
1 'polypeptide(L)'
;VPRKGVLELVKLLDEVDTEVTLSFTENCLLVEMTGCRFLSKLIDGEYPDYEKAIPTGSDKYFSCDRQAFREALVRTAVMSNEIYKNVKLSLVSGRLSLFTNNPLQEQAEETLAVTYEGDDLEIGFNVHFLIEALNAVGSDVVQVALSEQTSPCLITDPEEDHAQFVISPMVI
;
A
#
# COMPACT_ATOMS: atom_id res chain seq x y z
N VAL A 1 -2.70 -12.16 -15.52
CA VAL A 1 -4.17 -12.27 -15.57
C VAL A 1 -4.77 -10.88 -15.44
N PRO A 2 -5.76 -10.47 -16.27
CA PRO A 2 -6.43 -9.19 -16.13
C PRO A 2 -7.16 -9.06 -14.79
N ARG A 3 -7.20 -7.83 -14.22
CA ARG A 3 -7.83 -7.55 -12.92
C ARG A 3 -9.25 -8.12 -12.83
N LYS A 4 -10.05 -7.98 -13.88
CA LYS A 4 -11.41 -8.53 -13.91
C LYS A 4 -11.41 -10.05 -13.77
N GLY A 5 -10.48 -10.74 -14.43
CA GLY A 5 -10.34 -12.20 -14.30
C GLY A 5 -9.97 -12.62 -12.88
N VAL A 6 -9.06 -11.88 -12.21
CA VAL A 6 -8.70 -12.15 -10.82
C VAL A 6 -9.90 -11.99 -9.88
N LEU A 7 -10.66 -10.90 -10.02
CA LEU A 7 -11.83 -10.64 -9.19
C LEU A 7 -12.93 -11.71 -9.34
N GLU A 8 -13.15 -12.21 -10.56
CA GLU A 8 -14.10 -13.29 -10.78
C GLU A 8 -13.57 -14.63 -10.24
N LEU A 9 -12.29 -14.89 -10.40
CA LEU A 9 -11.67 -16.10 -9.86
C LEU A 9 -11.74 -16.15 -8.33
N VAL A 10 -11.51 -15.03 -7.63
CA VAL A 10 -11.64 -14.94 -6.17
C VAL A 10 -13.06 -15.34 -5.74
N LYS A 11 -14.11 -14.81 -6.39
CA LYS A 11 -15.50 -15.18 -6.08
C LYS A 11 -15.79 -16.66 -6.29
N LEU A 12 -15.25 -17.23 -7.38
CA LEU A 12 -15.44 -18.65 -7.67
C LEU A 12 -14.73 -19.56 -6.68
N LEU A 13 -13.58 -19.13 -6.17
CA LEU A 13 -12.80 -19.88 -5.19
C LEU A 13 -13.36 -19.82 -3.77
N ASP A 14 -14.05 -18.73 -3.40
CA ASP A 14 -14.71 -18.60 -2.09
C ASP A 14 -15.75 -19.71 -1.82
N GLU A 15 -16.30 -20.31 -2.89
CA GLU A 15 -17.32 -21.37 -2.81
C GLU A 15 -16.72 -22.78 -2.91
N VAL A 16 -15.39 -22.94 -2.98
CA VAL A 16 -14.72 -24.20 -3.30
C VAL A 16 -13.80 -24.66 -2.17
N ASP A 17 -14.19 -25.76 -1.51
CA ASP A 17 -13.37 -26.44 -0.48
C ASP A 17 -12.55 -27.62 -1.02
N THR A 18 -12.36 -27.70 -2.34
CA THR A 18 -11.63 -28.81 -3.00
C THR A 18 -10.42 -28.29 -3.75
N GLU A 19 -9.53 -29.21 -4.08
CA GLU A 19 -8.37 -28.89 -4.92
C GLU A 19 -8.80 -28.31 -6.26
N VAL A 20 -8.08 -27.29 -6.72
CA VAL A 20 -8.22 -26.70 -8.04
C VAL A 20 -6.97 -26.94 -8.86
N THR A 21 -7.14 -27.21 -10.16
CA THR A 21 -6.06 -27.41 -11.08
C THR A 21 -5.84 -26.13 -11.91
N LEU A 22 -4.62 -25.60 -11.88
CA LEU A 22 -4.20 -24.45 -12.67
C LEU A 22 -3.35 -24.93 -13.85
N SER A 23 -3.78 -24.61 -15.07
CA SER A 23 -3.05 -24.91 -16.29
C SER A 23 -2.74 -23.61 -17.04
N PHE A 24 -1.48 -23.44 -17.40
CA PHE A 24 -1.01 -22.26 -18.14
C PHE A 24 -0.63 -22.65 -19.56
N THR A 25 -1.04 -21.82 -20.50
CA THR A 25 -0.50 -21.78 -21.84
C THR A 25 0.20 -20.44 -22.06
N GLU A 26 0.83 -20.24 -23.20
CA GLU A 26 1.50 -18.97 -23.53
C GLU A 26 0.59 -17.74 -23.35
N ASN A 27 -0.73 -17.88 -23.63
CA ASN A 27 -1.66 -16.77 -23.68
C ASN A 27 -2.88 -16.91 -22.75
N CYS A 28 -3.01 -18.02 -22.03
CA CYS A 28 -4.22 -18.30 -21.23
C CYS A 28 -3.90 -18.98 -19.91
N LEU A 29 -4.71 -18.68 -18.92
CA LEU A 29 -4.86 -19.42 -17.67
C LEU A 29 -6.18 -20.18 -17.72
N LEU A 30 -6.13 -21.50 -17.52
CA LEU A 30 -7.29 -22.35 -17.28
C LEU A 30 -7.28 -22.76 -15.81
N VAL A 31 -8.40 -22.57 -15.13
CA VAL A 31 -8.63 -23.04 -13.76
C VAL A 31 -9.79 -24.04 -13.80
N GLU A 32 -9.52 -25.26 -13.38
CA GLU A 32 -10.50 -26.35 -13.31
C GLU A 32 -10.82 -26.66 -11.86
N MET A 33 -12.09 -26.65 -11.55
CA MET A 33 -12.65 -26.97 -10.24
C MET A 33 -13.92 -27.81 -10.40
N THR A 34 -14.39 -28.42 -9.34
CA THR A 34 -15.60 -29.26 -9.38
C THR A 34 -16.80 -28.51 -9.95
N GLY A 35 -17.28 -28.94 -11.10
CA GLY A 35 -18.48 -28.36 -11.77
C GLY A 35 -18.24 -27.04 -12.51
N CYS A 36 -17.00 -26.50 -12.52
CA CYS A 36 -16.71 -25.24 -13.18
C CYS A 36 -15.33 -25.23 -13.86
N ARG A 37 -15.26 -24.57 -15.01
CA ARG A 37 -14.00 -24.21 -15.68
C ARG A 37 -13.95 -22.72 -15.91
N PHE A 38 -12.88 -22.10 -15.45
CA PHE A 38 -12.62 -20.68 -15.68
C PHE A 38 -11.43 -20.53 -16.63
N LEU A 39 -11.64 -19.78 -17.72
CA LEU A 39 -10.61 -19.47 -18.70
C LEU A 39 -10.40 -17.96 -18.76
N SER A 40 -9.16 -17.54 -18.58
CA SER A 40 -8.76 -16.14 -18.73
C SER A 40 -7.60 -16.00 -19.72
N LYS A 41 -7.69 -15.02 -20.63
CA LYS A 41 -6.51 -14.59 -21.39
C LYS A 41 -5.51 -13.92 -20.46
N LEU A 42 -4.22 -14.16 -20.69
CA LEU A 42 -3.15 -13.44 -20.05
C LEU A 42 -2.98 -12.05 -20.68
N ILE A 43 -2.44 -11.12 -19.92
CA ILE A 43 -2.05 -9.80 -20.44
C ILE A 43 -0.80 -10.01 -21.28
N ASP A 44 -0.82 -9.46 -22.49
CA ASP A 44 0.35 -9.45 -23.37
C ASP A 44 1.38 -8.43 -22.84
N GLY A 45 2.62 -8.86 -22.67
CA GLY A 45 3.73 -8.05 -22.17
C GLY A 45 4.53 -8.71 -21.05
N GLU A 46 5.74 -8.22 -20.85
CA GLU A 46 6.59 -8.65 -19.74
C GLU A 46 6.10 -8.09 -18.42
N TYR A 47 6.06 -8.92 -17.40
CA TYR A 47 5.78 -8.47 -16.05
C TYR A 47 6.95 -7.62 -15.54
N PRO A 48 6.70 -6.42 -14.99
CA PRO A 48 7.77 -5.58 -14.46
C PRO A 48 8.58 -6.32 -13.39
N ASP A 49 9.89 -6.07 -13.39
CA ASP A 49 10.79 -6.58 -12.36
C ASP A 49 10.47 -5.87 -11.03
N TYR A 50 9.65 -6.51 -10.21
CA TYR A 50 9.17 -5.93 -8.94
C TYR A 50 10.31 -5.78 -7.91
N GLU A 51 11.38 -6.55 -8.00
CA GLU A 51 12.52 -6.41 -7.09
C GLU A 51 13.18 -5.05 -7.25
N LYS A 52 13.15 -4.46 -8.45
CA LYS A 52 13.64 -3.10 -8.70
C LYS A 52 12.72 -2.00 -8.17
N ALA A 53 11.45 -2.32 -7.89
CA ALA A 53 10.52 -1.37 -7.31
C ALA A 53 10.68 -1.26 -5.78
N ILE A 54 11.23 -2.31 -5.14
CA ILE A 54 11.47 -2.31 -3.70
C ILE A 54 12.66 -1.37 -3.41
N PRO A 55 12.45 -0.30 -2.60
CA PRO A 55 13.52 0.65 -2.32
C PRO A 55 14.64 -0.03 -1.54
N THR A 56 15.86 0.11 -2.05
CA THR A 56 17.07 -0.34 -1.39
C THR A 56 17.84 0.89 -0.91
N GLY A 57 18.33 0.86 0.33
CA GLY A 57 19.12 1.96 0.87
C GLY A 57 18.31 3.06 1.55
N SER A 58 17.11 2.76 2.03
CA SER A 58 16.40 3.63 2.96
C SER A 58 17.26 3.90 4.19
N ASP A 59 17.31 5.15 4.63
CA ASP A 59 18.12 5.62 5.75
C ASP A 59 17.28 6.18 6.91
N LYS A 60 15.96 6.32 6.69
CA LYS A 60 15.00 6.84 7.66
C LYS A 60 13.94 5.77 7.95
N TYR A 61 13.93 5.31 9.18
CA TYR A 61 13.00 4.28 9.64
C TYR A 61 12.23 4.81 10.83
N PHE A 62 10.90 4.76 10.74
CA PHE A 62 10.07 4.99 11.91
C PHE A 62 9.13 3.82 12.15
N SER A 63 8.75 3.64 13.41
CA SER A 63 7.70 2.72 13.80
C SER A 63 6.67 3.42 14.69
N CYS A 64 5.43 2.97 14.57
CA CYS A 64 4.33 3.48 15.37
C CYS A 64 3.21 2.45 15.52
N ASP A 65 2.24 2.76 16.37
CA ASP A 65 0.99 2.01 16.44
C ASP A 65 0.25 2.09 15.11
N ARG A 66 -0.02 0.92 14.52
CA ARG A 66 -0.66 0.77 13.22
C ARG A 66 -2.06 1.37 13.19
N GLN A 67 -2.84 1.10 14.25
CA GLN A 67 -4.23 1.55 14.31
C GLN A 67 -4.30 3.08 14.47
N ALA A 68 -3.47 3.66 15.33
CA ALA A 68 -3.39 5.10 15.52
C ALA A 68 -3.00 5.81 14.21
N PHE A 69 -2.02 5.27 13.48
CA PHE A 69 -1.59 5.83 12.21
C PHE A 69 -2.69 5.74 11.15
N ARG A 70 -3.33 4.58 11.03
CA ARG A 70 -4.46 4.39 10.12
C ARG A 70 -5.62 5.34 10.41
N GLU A 71 -6.02 5.49 11.67
CA GLU A 71 -7.11 6.38 12.07
C GLU A 71 -6.79 7.85 11.80
N ALA A 72 -5.56 8.29 12.06
CA ALA A 72 -5.10 9.64 11.72
C ALA A 72 -5.17 9.89 10.21
N LEU A 73 -4.73 8.93 9.38
CA LEU A 73 -4.86 9.02 7.92
C LEU A 73 -6.33 9.07 7.47
N VAL A 74 -7.21 8.27 8.06
CA VAL A 74 -8.64 8.27 7.73
C VAL A 74 -9.27 9.63 8.06
N ARG A 75 -8.97 10.23 9.22
CA ARG A 75 -9.47 11.57 9.57
C ARG A 75 -8.92 12.64 8.63
N THR A 76 -7.62 12.60 8.35
CA THR A 76 -6.97 13.53 7.42
C THR A 76 -7.55 13.40 6.02
N ALA A 77 -7.85 12.18 5.56
CA ALA A 77 -8.38 11.93 4.21
C ALA A 77 -9.71 12.63 3.93
N VAL A 78 -10.52 12.93 4.95
CA VAL A 78 -11.81 13.61 4.79
C VAL A 78 -11.67 14.98 4.11
N MET A 79 -10.57 15.70 4.40
CA MET A 79 -10.28 17.01 3.82
C MET A 79 -9.30 16.95 2.65
N SER A 80 -8.97 15.75 2.16
CA SER A 80 -8.07 15.61 1.02
C SER A 80 -8.74 16.00 -0.28
N ASN A 81 -7.92 16.40 -1.27
CA ASN A 81 -8.39 16.64 -2.61
C ASN A 81 -9.03 15.37 -3.22
N GLU A 82 -10.26 15.48 -3.75
CA GLU A 82 -11.02 14.34 -4.28
C GLU A 82 -10.32 13.63 -5.45
N ILE A 83 -9.51 14.36 -6.24
CA ILE A 83 -8.82 13.83 -7.41
C ILE A 83 -7.46 13.25 -7.02
N TYR A 84 -6.66 14.04 -6.31
CA TYR A 84 -5.27 13.67 -6.01
C TYR A 84 -5.12 12.87 -4.73
N LYS A 85 -6.06 13.06 -3.76
CA LYS A 85 -6.07 12.32 -2.48
C LYS A 85 -4.72 12.36 -1.78
N ASN A 86 -4.05 13.51 -1.85
CA ASN A 86 -2.72 13.69 -1.32
C ASN A 86 -2.73 13.96 0.18
N VAL A 87 -1.75 13.41 0.86
CA VAL A 87 -1.38 13.75 2.24
C VAL A 87 0.10 14.03 2.29
N LYS A 88 0.49 15.11 2.97
CA LYS A 88 1.90 15.41 3.28
C LYS A 88 2.22 14.81 4.65
N LEU A 89 3.29 14.05 4.69
CA LEU A 89 3.92 13.53 5.89
C LEU A 89 5.10 14.42 6.23
N SER A 90 5.16 14.96 7.45
CA SER A 90 6.31 15.69 7.99
C SER A 90 6.85 14.90 9.18
N LEU A 91 8.00 14.27 8.98
CA LEU A 91 8.67 13.41 9.95
C LEU A 91 9.79 14.19 10.62
N VAL A 92 9.74 14.29 11.93
CA VAL A 92 10.80 14.84 12.78
C VAL A 92 11.04 13.90 13.96
N SER A 93 12.12 14.10 14.71
CA SER A 93 12.44 13.25 15.86
C SER A 93 11.25 13.07 16.79
N GLY A 94 10.82 11.83 16.99
CA GLY A 94 9.71 11.41 17.85
C GLY A 94 8.30 11.75 17.36
N ARG A 95 8.14 12.39 16.20
CA ARG A 95 6.83 12.89 15.76
C ARG A 95 6.62 12.79 14.26
N LEU A 96 5.43 12.36 13.87
CA LEU A 96 4.93 12.39 12.50
C LEU A 96 3.70 13.31 12.44
N SER A 97 3.72 14.32 11.58
CA SER A 97 2.57 15.17 11.27
C SER A 97 2.02 14.81 9.89
N LEU A 98 0.70 14.74 9.79
CA LEU A 98 -0.05 14.49 8.57
C LEU A 98 -0.80 15.77 8.21
N PHE A 99 -0.62 16.26 7.01
CA PHE A 99 -1.30 17.47 6.55
C PHE A 99 -1.93 17.24 5.18
N THR A 100 -3.14 17.74 5.01
CA THR A 100 -3.81 17.81 3.71
C THR A 100 -4.61 19.08 3.56
N ASN A 101 -4.84 19.47 2.31
CA ASN A 101 -5.75 20.56 1.96
C ASN A 101 -6.47 20.23 0.64
N ASN A 102 -7.60 20.92 0.42
CA ASN A 102 -8.37 20.83 -0.81
C ASN A 102 -8.47 22.19 -1.51
N PRO A 103 -9.00 22.26 -2.74
CA PRO A 103 -9.15 23.50 -3.49
C PRO A 103 -10.08 24.53 -2.83
N LEU A 104 -10.93 24.11 -1.89
CA LEU A 104 -11.82 24.99 -1.10
C LEU A 104 -11.09 25.63 0.10
N GLN A 105 -9.76 25.40 0.21
CA GLN A 105 -8.93 25.84 1.33
C GLN A 105 -9.28 25.21 2.69
N GLU A 106 -10.07 24.13 2.68
CA GLU A 106 -10.24 23.31 3.87
C GLU A 106 -8.98 22.51 4.11
N GLN A 107 -8.61 22.33 5.36
CA GLN A 107 -7.37 21.63 5.72
C GLN A 107 -7.58 20.78 6.96
N ALA A 108 -6.81 19.69 7.03
CA ALA A 108 -6.73 18.85 8.21
C ALA A 108 -5.27 18.62 8.57
N GLU A 109 -4.99 18.64 9.87
CA GLU A 109 -3.69 18.29 10.42
C GLU A 109 -3.89 17.33 11.59
N GLU A 110 -3.09 16.27 11.59
CA GLU A 110 -3.03 15.27 12.64
C GLU A 110 -1.57 15.04 13.03
N THR A 111 -1.33 14.70 14.28
CA THR A 111 0.02 14.44 14.79
C THR A 111 0.02 13.17 15.63
N LEU A 112 1.02 12.33 15.43
CA LEU A 112 1.20 11.12 16.21
C LEU A 112 2.65 10.96 16.66
N ALA A 113 2.85 10.29 17.81
CA ALA A 113 4.14 9.90 18.29
C ALA A 113 4.67 8.71 17.47
N VAL A 114 5.94 8.77 17.09
CA VAL A 114 6.64 7.71 16.38
C VAL A 114 8.00 7.46 17.00
N THR A 115 8.51 6.24 16.87
CA THR A 115 9.90 5.95 17.19
C THR A 115 10.75 6.32 15.98
N TYR A 116 11.36 7.48 16.02
CA TYR A 116 12.22 8.03 14.98
C TYR A 116 13.31 8.92 15.56
N GLU A 117 14.53 8.71 15.11
CA GLU A 117 15.67 9.58 15.38
C GLU A 117 16.45 9.75 14.08
N GLY A 118 16.34 10.91 13.44
CA GLY A 118 17.00 11.20 12.16
C GLY A 118 16.67 12.60 11.66
N ASP A 119 17.12 12.89 10.46
CA ASP A 119 16.91 14.18 9.82
C ASP A 119 15.43 14.39 9.44
N ASP A 120 15.00 15.63 9.49
CA ASP A 120 13.63 15.99 9.11
C ASP A 120 13.35 15.64 7.65
N LEU A 121 12.16 15.10 7.38
CA LEU A 121 11.72 14.76 6.04
C LEU A 121 10.29 15.21 5.82
N GLU A 122 10.04 15.85 4.69
CA GLU A 122 8.68 16.07 4.17
C GLU A 122 8.48 15.27 2.87
N ILE A 123 7.39 14.51 2.79
CA ILE A 123 7.09 13.67 1.64
C ILE A 123 5.58 13.54 1.45
N GLY A 124 5.10 13.51 0.20
CA GLY A 124 3.71 13.36 -0.14
C GLY A 124 3.34 11.97 -0.61
N PHE A 125 2.14 11.52 -0.26
CA PHE A 125 1.60 10.24 -0.74
C PHE A 125 0.10 10.34 -1.04
N ASN A 126 -0.40 9.36 -1.78
CA ASN A 126 -1.83 9.11 -1.84
C ASN A 126 -2.28 8.46 -0.53
N VAL A 127 -3.17 9.14 0.19
CA VAL A 127 -3.63 8.72 1.53
C VAL A 127 -4.30 7.34 1.51
N HIS A 128 -5.00 7.00 0.42
CA HIS A 128 -5.68 5.71 0.31
C HIS A 128 -4.71 4.54 0.20
N PHE A 129 -3.60 4.71 -0.52
CA PHE A 129 -2.60 3.65 -0.62
C PHE A 129 -1.92 3.36 0.73
N LEU A 130 -1.68 4.41 1.53
CA LEU A 130 -1.20 4.23 2.89
C LEU A 130 -2.22 3.46 3.76
N ILE A 131 -3.50 3.86 3.68
CA ILE A 131 -4.57 3.18 4.43
C ILE A 131 -4.72 1.72 3.99
N GLU A 132 -4.67 1.42 2.69
CA GLU A 132 -4.74 0.06 2.17
C GLU A 132 -3.58 -0.81 2.66
N ALA A 133 -2.35 -0.29 2.65
CA ALA A 133 -1.19 -0.99 3.19
C ALA A 133 -1.35 -1.29 4.68
N LEU A 134 -1.78 -0.29 5.48
CA LEU A 134 -1.99 -0.46 6.92
C LEU A 134 -3.14 -1.43 7.26
N ASN A 135 -4.15 -1.57 6.39
CA ASN A 135 -5.20 -2.57 6.55
C ASN A 135 -4.69 -4.00 6.32
N ALA A 136 -3.62 -4.17 5.54
CA ALA A 136 -3.07 -5.48 5.21
C ALA A 136 -1.96 -5.92 6.17
N VAL A 137 -1.38 -5.02 6.97
CA VAL A 137 -0.46 -5.34 8.07
C VAL A 137 -1.24 -5.99 9.21
N GLY A 138 -0.75 -7.11 9.73
CA GLY A 138 -1.42 -7.91 10.77
C GLY A 138 -1.10 -7.47 12.19
N SER A 139 0.13 -7.02 12.46
CA SER A 139 0.60 -6.63 13.79
C SER A 139 0.07 -5.27 14.26
N ASP A 140 0.19 -5.02 15.56
CA ASP A 140 -0.20 -3.74 16.16
C ASP A 140 0.80 -2.61 15.87
N VAL A 141 2.04 -2.98 15.53
CA VAL A 141 3.10 -2.03 15.16
C VAL A 141 3.37 -2.13 13.67
N VAL A 142 3.61 -1.00 13.04
CA VAL A 142 4.05 -0.90 11.65
C VAL A 142 5.42 -0.25 11.58
N GLN A 143 6.26 -0.72 10.67
CA GLN A 143 7.51 -0.09 10.31
C GLN A 143 7.43 0.53 8.93
N VAL A 144 7.93 1.77 8.81
CA VAL A 144 7.97 2.51 7.55
C VAL A 144 9.41 2.95 7.29
N ALA A 145 9.91 2.57 6.13
CA ALA A 145 11.23 2.96 5.65
C ALA A 145 11.10 4.01 4.55
N LEU A 146 11.84 5.10 4.72
CA LEU A 146 11.89 6.27 3.84
C LEU A 146 13.33 6.59 3.47
N SER A 147 13.48 7.45 2.49
CA SER A 147 14.78 7.97 2.06
C SER A 147 14.62 9.46 1.69
N GLU A 148 14.48 9.78 0.42
CA GLU A 148 14.32 11.14 -0.07
C GLU A 148 12.85 11.42 -0.45
N GLN A 149 12.53 12.71 -0.65
CA GLN A 149 11.15 13.15 -1.02
C GLN A 149 10.59 12.51 -2.30
N THR A 150 11.46 12.04 -3.17
CA THR A 150 11.10 11.44 -4.47
C THR A 150 11.21 9.93 -4.49
N SER A 151 11.64 9.32 -3.39
CA SER A 151 11.83 7.89 -3.29
C SER A 151 10.58 7.19 -2.75
N PRO A 152 10.24 5.99 -3.23
CA PRO A 152 9.15 5.21 -2.68
C PRO A 152 9.36 4.93 -1.19
N CYS A 153 8.28 4.83 -0.43
CA CYS A 153 8.33 4.26 0.92
C CYS A 153 8.10 2.76 0.88
N LEU A 154 8.65 2.08 1.88
CA LEU A 154 8.40 0.68 2.15
C LEU A 154 7.71 0.55 3.50
N ILE A 155 6.53 -0.05 3.52
CA ILE A 155 5.78 -0.37 4.73
C ILE A 155 5.88 -1.87 4.95
N THR A 156 6.24 -2.27 6.16
CA THR A 156 6.42 -3.67 6.56
C THR A 156 5.76 -3.96 7.90
N ASP A 157 5.41 -5.22 8.07
CA ASP A 157 5.02 -5.78 9.34
C ASP A 157 6.31 -6.25 10.07
N PRO A 158 6.64 -5.74 11.27
CA PRO A 158 7.84 -6.14 11.97
C PRO A 158 7.79 -7.57 12.55
N GLU A 159 6.59 -8.16 12.64
CA GLU A 159 6.39 -9.52 13.17
C GLU A 159 6.28 -10.58 12.06
N GLU A 160 5.96 -10.13 10.82
CA GLU A 160 5.79 -11.00 9.66
C GLU A 160 6.50 -10.43 8.42
N ASP A 161 7.33 -11.22 7.77
CA ASP A 161 8.09 -10.83 6.57
C ASP A 161 7.41 -11.24 5.25
N HIS A 162 6.15 -11.68 5.31
CA HIS A 162 5.43 -12.23 4.15
C HIS A 162 4.91 -11.18 3.19
N ALA A 163 4.80 -9.92 3.61
CA ALA A 163 4.27 -8.85 2.80
C ALA A 163 5.09 -7.56 2.91
N GLN A 164 5.31 -6.94 1.77
CA GLN A 164 5.97 -5.65 1.64
C GLN A 164 5.10 -4.73 0.80
N PHE A 165 4.88 -3.51 1.27
CA PHE A 165 4.05 -2.52 0.58
C PHE A 165 4.93 -1.36 0.14
N VAL A 166 5.09 -1.22 -1.16
CA VAL A 166 5.86 -0.13 -1.78
C VAL A 166 4.89 0.92 -2.30
N ILE A 167 5.02 2.16 -1.82
CA ILE A 167 4.15 3.26 -2.23
C ILE A 167 5.01 4.38 -2.81
N SER A 168 4.71 4.73 -4.05
CA SER A 168 5.39 5.83 -4.73
C SER A 168 4.95 7.18 -4.16
N PRO A 169 5.88 8.13 -3.97
CA PRO A 169 5.56 9.47 -3.50
C PRO A 169 4.80 10.27 -4.57
N MET A 170 4.16 11.32 -4.09
CA MET A 170 3.51 12.33 -4.92
C MET A 170 4.21 13.67 -4.74
N VAL A 171 4.27 14.45 -5.81
CA VAL A 171 4.68 15.85 -5.73
C VAL A 171 3.58 16.65 -5.04
N ILE A 172 3.92 17.38 -4.00
CA ILE A 172 3.04 18.23 -3.19
C ILE A 172 3.37 19.69 -3.42
#